data_01764ba89237d8323817f20d8483081e
#
_entry.id   01764ba89237d8323817f20d8483081e
#
_cell.length_a   1.000
_cell.length_b   1.000
_cell.length_c   1.000
_cell.angle_alpha   90.00
_cell.angle_beta   90.00
_cell.angle_gamma   90.00
#
_symmetry.space_group_name_H-M   'P 1'
#
loop_
_entity.id
_entity.type
_entity.pdbx_description
1 polymer ?
#
loop_
_entity_poly.entity_id
_entity_poly.type
_entity_poly.pdbx_seq_one_letter_code
_entity_poly.pdbx_strand_id
1 'polypeptide(L)'
;MRLVLIRHAHSQSNALGVLSGRLPHVHLSEKGMKQSQLLSERLGNFPVAQLRVSPMERCFETISPWLNDVVLKNSPHFEPIIDPLLNEVDYGSWSGKKLSALSRKKEWRTVQESPSRMYFPDGEGIAQMQSRAMSVVHELAKLPDSKTAVIVSHGDVIKSIVASAIGTHLDEFQRIIIDPASVSVLDYSGIKPRVLLLNDTRAVVTDLLQAPKRSKNLLGGGAGK
;
A
#
# COMPACT_ATOMS: atom_id res chain seq x y z
N MET A 1 9.40 -9.90 -10.48
CA MET A 1 8.88 -8.53 -10.70
C MET A 1 9.18 -7.64 -9.50
N ARG A 2 9.14 -6.31 -9.67
CA ARG A 2 9.13 -5.33 -8.56
C ARG A 2 7.71 -4.88 -8.28
N LEU A 3 7.35 -4.76 -7.01
CA LEU A 3 6.05 -4.30 -6.55
C LEU A 3 6.22 -3.00 -5.77
N VAL A 4 5.64 -1.92 -6.30
CA VAL A 4 5.57 -0.62 -5.64
C VAL A 4 4.23 -0.53 -4.92
N LEU A 5 4.25 -0.34 -3.63
CA LEU A 5 3.07 -0.18 -2.77
C LEU A 5 2.97 1.29 -2.34
N ILE A 6 1.83 1.90 -2.59
CA ILE A 6 1.57 3.31 -2.28
C ILE A 6 0.35 3.39 -1.37
N ARG A 7 0.51 3.95 -0.17
CA ARG A 7 -0.63 4.30 0.66
C ARG A 7 -1.27 5.58 0.15
N HIS A 8 -2.62 5.64 0.12
CA HIS A 8 -3.30 6.88 -0.18
C HIS A 8 -2.78 8.04 0.69
N ALA A 9 -2.77 9.25 0.14
CA ALA A 9 -2.36 10.46 0.83
C ALA A 9 -3.34 10.82 1.97
N HIS A 10 -3.01 11.83 2.75
CA HIS A 10 -3.78 12.23 3.93
C HIS A 10 -5.21 12.63 3.54
N SER A 11 -6.21 11.93 4.08
CA SER A 11 -7.62 12.14 3.80
C SER A 11 -8.30 13.08 4.80
N GLN A 12 -9.51 13.54 4.47
CA GLN A 12 -10.38 14.30 5.38
C GLN A 12 -10.65 13.50 6.68
N SER A 13 -10.88 12.19 6.56
CA SER A 13 -11.06 11.32 7.73
C SER A 13 -9.82 11.23 8.61
N ASN A 14 -8.61 11.24 8.00
CA ASN A 14 -7.36 11.30 8.77
C ASN A 14 -7.28 12.62 9.56
N ALA A 15 -7.66 13.75 8.96
CA ALA A 15 -7.67 15.06 9.63
C ALA A 15 -8.63 15.08 10.84
N LEU A 16 -9.74 14.36 10.76
CA LEU A 16 -10.75 14.29 11.80
C LEU A 16 -10.50 13.18 12.85
N GLY A 17 -9.47 12.33 12.66
CA GLY A 17 -9.21 11.17 13.50
C GLY A 17 -10.35 10.13 13.45
N VAL A 18 -10.97 9.98 12.27
CA VAL A 18 -12.11 9.08 12.03
C VAL A 18 -11.64 7.84 11.27
N LEU A 19 -12.12 6.67 11.67
CA LEU A 19 -11.90 5.41 10.97
C LEU A 19 -12.85 5.34 9.77
N SER A 20 -12.35 5.65 8.57
CA SER A 20 -13.21 5.71 7.38
C SER A 20 -13.58 4.35 6.79
N GLY A 21 -12.67 3.37 6.85
CA GLY A 21 -12.92 2.08 6.19
C GLY A 21 -13.30 2.24 4.72
N ARG A 22 -14.47 1.71 4.37
CA ARG A 22 -15.04 1.76 3.02
C ARG A 22 -16.14 2.82 2.85
N LEU A 23 -16.20 3.82 3.73
CA LEU A 23 -17.16 4.91 3.57
C LEU A 23 -16.89 5.64 2.24
N PRO A 24 -17.95 5.90 1.44
CA PRO A 24 -17.85 6.69 0.22
C PRO A 24 -17.61 8.16 0.54
N HIS A 25 -17.22 8.93 -0.48
CA HIS A 25 -17.01 10.39 -0.41
C HIS A 25 -15.97 10.83 0.63
N VAL A 26 -14.98 9.95 0.88
CA VAL A 26 -13.82 10.30 1.71
C VAL A 26 -12.66 10.71 0.80
N HIS A 27 -12.56 12.00 0.56
CA HIS A 27 -11.56 12.63 -0.30
C HIS A 27 -10.25 12.96 0.42
N LEU A 28 -9.23 13.35 -0.33
CA LEU A 28 -8.00 13.89 0.21
C LEU A 28 -8.28 15.22 0.93
N SER A 29 -7.53 15.48 2.00
CA SER A 29 -7.46 16.82 2.60
C SER A 29 -6.54 17.71 1.79
N GLU A 30 -6.49 19.02 2.09
CA GLU A 30 -5.53 19.94 1.47
C GLU A 30 -4.06 19.46 1.64
N LYS A 31 -3.74 18.91 2.82
CA LYS A 31 -2.44 18.28 3.07
C LYS A 31 -2.23 17.09 2.12
N GLY A 32 -3.27 16.27 1.93
CA GLY A 32 -3.20 15.11 1.06
C GLY A 32 -3.03 15.47 -0.41
N MET A 33 -3.69 16.53 -0.87
CA MET A 33 -3.51 17.02 -2.24
C MET A 33 -2.06 17.47 -2.50
N LYS A 34 -1.45 18.18 -1.55
CA LYS A 34 -0.01 18.54 -1.63
C LYS A 34 0.89 17.30 -1.62
N GLN A 35 0.58 16.31 -0.79
CA GLN A 35 1.31 15.03 -0.76
C GLN A 35 1.20 14.28 -2.08
N SER A 36 0.03 14.28 -2.74
CA SER A 36 -0.20 13.64 -4.03
C SER A 36 0.66 14.28 -5.13
N GLN A 37 0.79 15.62 -5.17
CA GLN A 37 1.66 16.32 -6.11
C GLN A 37 3.13 15.95 -5.90
N LEU A 38 3.62 16.06 -4.65
CA LEU A 38 5.00 15.68 -4.31
C LEU A 38 5.28 14.20 -4.59
N LEU A 39 4.29 13.32 -4.41
CA LEU A 39 4.42 11.89 -4.73
C LEU A 39 4.63 11.69 -6.23
N SER A 40 3.95 12.44 -7.09
CA SER A 40 4.14 12.40 -8.55
C SER A 40 5.59 12.69 -8.95
N GLU A 41 6.19 13.72 -8.36
CA GLU A 41 7.59 14.08 -8.59
C GLU A 41 8.54 12.96 -8.12
N ARG A 42 8.29 12.40 -6.93
CA ARG A 42 9.10 11.34 -6.33
C ARG A 42 9.02 10.02 -7.11
N LEU A 43 7.86 9.68 -7.61
CA LEU A 43 7.70 8.47 -8.43
C LEU A 43 8.48 8.60 -9.75
N GLY A 44 8.47 9.77 -10.36
CA GLY A 44 9.15 10.01 -11.63
C GLY A 44 8.63 9.11 -12.75
N ASN A 45 9.43 8.91 -13.79
CA ASN A 45 9.06 8.11 -14.97
C ASN A 45 9.77 6.74 -14.95
N PHE A 46 8.99 5.67 -14.92
CA PHE A 46 9.46 4.30 -15.11
C PHE A 46 8.39 3.45 -15.82
N PRO A 47 8.79 2.38 -16.54
CA PRO A 47 7.83 1.49 -17.20
C PRO A 47 6.96 0.76 -16.19
N VAL A 48 5.64 0.96 -16.27
CA VAL A 48 4.63 0.31 -15.44
C VAL A 48 3.96 -0.80 -16.23
N ALA A 49 4.05 -2.04 -15.75
CA ALA A 49 3.37 -3.16 -16.39
C ALA A 49 1.88 -3.23 -16.00
N GLN A 50 1.58 -2.98 -14.73
CA GLN A 50 0.22 -2.87 -14.21
C GLN A 50 0.16 -1.86 -13.07
N LEU A 51 -0.92 -1.08 -13.04
CA LEU A 51 -1.31 -0.21 -11.92
C LEU A 51 -2.67 -0.69 -11.41
N ARG A 52 -2.71 -1.17 -10.18
CA ARG A 52 -3.96 -1.56 -9.50
C ARG A 52 -4.28 -0.58 -8.39
N VAL A 53 -5.50 -0.09 -8.38
CA VAL A 53 -5.95 0.97 -7.46
C VAL A 53 -7.18 0.49 -6.71
N SER A 54 -7.18 0.66 -5.39
CA SER A 54 -8.40 0.51 -4.58
C SER A 54 -9.52 1.42 -5.11
N PRO A 55 -10.78 0.97 -5.14
CA PRO A 55 -11.90 1.78 -5.63
C PRO A 55 -12.22 3.02 -4.77
N MET A 56 -11.57 3.19 -3.62
CA MET A 56 -11.79 4.37 -2.78
C MET A 56 -11.22 5.63 -3.41
N GLU A 57 -12.02 6.71 -3.43
CA GLU A 57 -11.73 8.00 -4.08
C GLU A 57 -10.33 8.52 -3.71
N ARG A 58 -9.99 8.50 -2.41
CA ARG A 58 -8.69 8.93 -1.90
C ARG A 58 -7.49 8.20 -2.50
N CYS A 59 -7.67 6.94 -2.93
CA CYS A 59 -6.60 6.19 -3.59
C CYS A 59 -6.38 6.67 -5.03
N PHE A 60 -7.45 6.86 -5.76
CA PHE A 60 -7.39 7.38 -7.12
C PHE A 60 -6.89 8.83 -7.14
N GLU A 61 -7.39 9.69 -6.26
CA GLU A 61 -6.93 11.07 -6.12
C GLU A 61 -5.44 11.16 -5.77
N THR A 62 -4.93 10.22 -5.00
CA THR A 62 -3.50 10.16 -4.65
C THR A 62 -2.62 9.94 -5.86
N ILE A 63 -3.03 9.07 -6.78
CA ILE A 63 -2.18 8.67 -7.91
C ILE A 63 -2.45 9.47 -9.18
N SER A 64 -3.58 10.19 -9.24
CA SER A 64 -4.01 10.94 -10.43
C SER A 64 -2.97 11.91 -10.98
N PRO A 65 -2.24 12.73 -10.20
CA PRO A 65 -1.21 13.61 -10.74
C PRO A 65 -0.12 12.81 -11.47
N TRP A 66 0.38 11.75 -10.87
CA TRP A 66 1.40 10.91 -11.50
C TRP A 66 0.86 10.17 -12.74
N LEU A 67 -0.33 9.62 -12.66
CA LEU A 67 -0.99 8.94 -13.77
C LEU A 67 -1.12 9.87 -14.97
N ASN A 68 -1.67 11.07 -14.78
CA ASN A 68 -1.95 12.02 -15.87
C ASN A 68 -0.67 12.67 -16.40
N ASP A 69 0.22 13.12 -15.52
CA ASP A 69 1.37 13.94 -15.90
C ASP A 69 2.58 13.14 -16.36
N VAL A 70 2.67 11.88 -15.95
CA VAL A 70 3.84 11.04 -16.25
C VAL A 70 3.43 9.80 -17.03
N VAL A 71 2.56 8.94 -16.50
CA VAL A 71 2.26 7.63 -17.11
C VAL A 71 1.55 7.79 -18.44
N LEU A 72 0.45 8.54 -18.50
CA LEU A 72 -0.35 8.71 -19.72
C LEU A 72 0.35 9.54 -20.79
N LYS A 73 1.24 10.46 -20.42
CA LYS A 73 2.08 11.17 -21.40
C LYS A 73 3.05 10.25 -22.12
N ASN A 74 3.55 9.21 -21.45
CA ASN A 74 4.50 8.24 -22.02
C ASN A 74 3.83 6.99 -22.58
N SER A 75 2.58 6.71 -22.16
CA SER A 75 1.80 5.54 -22.54
C SER A 75 0.31 5.92 -22.62
N PRO A 76 -0.14 6.58 -23.70
CA PRO A 76 -1.50 7.15 -23.79
C PRO A 76 -2.64 6.14 -23.66
N HIS A 77 -2.39 4.87 -23.94
CA HIS A 77 -3.38 3.78 -23.85
C HIS A 77 -3.25 2.96 -22.57
N PHE A 78 -2.50 3.46 -21.58
CA PHE A 78 -2.35 2.76 -20.29
C PHE A 78 -3.62 2.94 -19.47
N GLU A 79 -4.19 1.84 -19.01
CA GLU A 79 -5.40 1.85 -18.18
C GLU A 79 -5.11 1.30 -16.79
N PRO A 80 -5.35 2.07 -15.72
CA PRO A 80 -5.31 1.55 -14.37
C PRO A 80 -6.48 0.59 -14.10
N ILE A 81 -6.21 -0.48 -13.37
CA ILE A 81 -7.23 -1.46 -12.97
C ILE A 81 -7.76 -1.07 -11.59
N ILE A 82 -9.05 -0.76 -11.51
CA ILE A 82 -9.72 -0.60 -10.22
C ILE A 82 -9.99 -1.99 -9.65
N ASP A 83 -9.37 -2.28 -8.50
CA ASP A 83 -9.38 -3.62 -7.91
C ASP A 83 -10.04 -3.62 -6.51
N PRO A 84 -11.26 -4.15 -6.38
CA PRO A 84 -11.98 -4.24 -5.10
C PRO A 84 -11.25 -5.07 -4.04
N LEU A 85 -10.38 -5.99 -4.44
CA LEU A 85 -9.58 -6.79 -3.50
C LEU A 85 -8.53 -5.96 -2.75
N LEU A 86 -8.27 -4.73 -3.22
CA LEU A 86 -7.37 -3.76 -2.58
C LEU A 86 -8.11 -2.74 -1.69
N ASN A 87 -9.42 -2.91 -1.48
CA ASN A 87 -10.17 -2.06 -0.55
C ASN A 87 -9.58 -2.08 0.86
N GLU A 88 -9.81 -1.00 1.60
CA GLU A 88 -9.54 -0.97 3.04
C GLU A 88 -10.31 -2.08 3.76
N VAL A 89 -9.89 -2.40 4.97
CA VAL A 89 -10.64 -3.28 5.86
C VAL A 89 -12.09 -2.80 5.94
N ASP A 90 -13.03 -3.74 5.81
CA ASP A 90 -14.40 -3.46 6.16
C ASP A 90 -14.53 -3.45 7.68
N TYR A 91 -14.50 -2.28 8.25
CA TYR A 91 -14.62 -2.11 9.70
C TYR A 91 -16.07 -2.22 10.19
N GLY A 92 -17.03 -2.50 9.30
CA GLY A 92 -18.43 -2.64 9.62
C GLY A 92 -18.97 -1.50 10.48
N SER A 93 -19.57 -1.82 11.63
CA SER A 93 -20.15 -0.82 12.53
C SER A 93 -19.13 0.11 13.21
N TRP A 94 -17.84 -0.09 13.00
CA TRP A 94 -16.80 0.85 13.47
C TRP A 94 -16.51 1.97 12.46
N SER A 95 -16.90 1.80 11.21
CA SER A 95 -16.73 2.81 10.17
C SER A 95 -17.43 4.12 10.57
N GLY A 96 -16.78 5.25 10.33
CA GLY A 96 -17.27 6.58 10.69
C GLY A 96 -17.07 6.99 12.17
N LYS A 97 -16.56 6.11 13.02
CA LYS A 97 -16.32 6.43 14.44
C LYS A 97 -14.93 7.03 14.65
N LYS A 98 -14.82 7.88 15.68
CA LYS A 98 -13.53 8.45 16.08
C LYS A 98 -12.63 7.37 16.67
N LEU A 99 -11.36 7.38 16.28
CA LEU A 99 -10.35 6.45 16.78
C LEU A 99 -10.21 6.54 18.31
N SER A 100 -10.34 7.75 18.90
CA SER A 100 -10.33 7.97 20.36
C SER A 100 -11.47 7.30 21.09
N ALA A 101 -12.61 7.09 20.44
CA ALA A 101 -13.74 6.33 21.02
C ALA A 101 -13.53 4.82 20.85
N LEU A 102 -13.01 4.40 19.70
CA LEU A 102 -12.73 2.99 19.39
C LEU A 102 -11.62 2.42 20.27
N SER A 103 -10.58 3.22 20.59
CA SER A 103 -9.46 2.79 21.43
C SER A 103 -9.87 2.43 22.87
N ARG A 104 -11.07 2.80 23.31
CA ARG A 104 -11.64 2.46 24.63
C ARG A 104 -12.43 1.15 24.62
N LYS A 105 -12.66 0.56 23.45
CA LYS A 105 -13.38 -0.72 23.32
C LYS A 105 -12.50 -1.89 23.72
N LYS A 106 -13.11 -2.94 24.28
CA LYS A 106 -12.40 -4.17 24.68
C LYS A 106 -11.72 -4.83 23.47
N GLU A 107 -12.39 -4.83 22.34
CA GLU A 107 -11.91 -5.44 21.10
C GLU A 107 -10.71 -4.69 20.49
N TRP A 108 -10.47 -3.43 20.91
CA TRP A 108 -9.29 -2.68 20.47
C TRP A 108 -7.98 -3.40 20.81
N ARG A 109 -7.95 -4.07 21.95
CA ARG A 109 -6.81 -4.87 22.36
C ARG A 109 -6.53 -5.99 21.35
N THR A 110 -7.58 -6.66 20.85
CA THR A 110 -7.45 -7.69 19.82
C THR A 110 -6.84 -7.11 18.54
N VAL A 111 -7.29 -5.90 18.11
CA VAL A 111 -6.71 -5.21 16.94
C VAL A 111 -5.21 -4.95 17.12
N GLN A 112 -4.75 -4.68 18.34
CA GLN A 112 -3.35 -4.34 18.61
C GLN A 112 -2.47 -5.56 18.85
N GLU A 113 -2.95 -6.56 19.60
CA GLU A 113 -2.13 -7.67 20.10
C GLU A 113 -2.33 -8.98 19.33
N SER A 114 -3.47 -9.16 18.69
CA SER A 114 -3.83 -10.41 17.99
C SER A 114 -4.71 -10.13 16.77
N PRO A 115 -4.26 -9.27 15.83
CA PRO A 115 -5.06 -8.86 14.67
C PRO A 115 -5.54 -10.03 13.80
N SER A 116 -4.84 -11.15 13.76
CA SER A 116 -5.29 -12.34 13.03
C SER A 116 -6.63 -12.90 13.54
N ARG A 117 -6.98 -12.62 14.80
CA ARG A 117 -8.22 -13.04 15.44
C ARG A 117 -9.32 -11.97 15.37
N MET A 118 -8.98 -10.77 14.88
CA MET A 118 -9.95 -9.69 14.84
C MET A 118 -10.92 -9.88 13.68
N TYR A 119 -12.19 -9.85 14.05
CA TYR A 119 -13.33 -9.77 13.14
C TYR A 119 -14.15 -8.55 13.52
N PHE A 120 -14.32 -7.61 12.60
CA PHE A 120 -15.08 -6.38 12.90
C PHE A 120 -16.58 -6.68 12.86
N PRO A 121 -17.36 -6.17 13.83
CA PRO A 121 -18.81 -6.35 13.84
C PRO A 121 -19.44 -5.80 12.54
N ASP A 122 -20.23 -6.61 11.86
CA ASP A 122 -20.83 -6.30 10.56
C ASP A 122 -19.83 -5.99 9.43
N GLY A 123 -18.58 -6.44 9.60
CA GLY A 123 -17.47 -6.20 8.67
C GLY A 123 -16.70 -7.45 8.30
N GLU A 124 -15.40 -7.30 8.02
CA GLU A 124 -14.51 -8.43 7.71
C GLU A 124 -13.45 -8.69 8.78
N GLY A 125 -12.82 -9.85 8.74
CA GLY A 125 -11.65 -10.17 9.54
C GLY A 125 -10.36 -9.62 8.92
N ILE A 126 -9.37 -9.24 9.77
CA ILE A 126 -8.06 -8.79 9.27
C ILE A 126 -7.35 -9.89 8.46
N ALA A 127 -7.49 -11.16 8.85
CA ALA A 127 -6.95 -12.29 8.09
C ALA A 127 -7.62 -12.44 6.71
N GLN A 128 -8.92 -12.15 6.60
CA GLN A 128 -9.62 -12.16 5.31
C GLN A 128 -9.12 -11.02 4.40
N MET A 129 -8.94 -9.82 4.96
CA MET A 129 -8.35 -8.70 4.25
C MET A 129 -6.96 -9.05 3.72
N GLN A 130 -6.09 -9.66 4.54
CA GLN A 130 -4.78 -10.11 4.08
C GLN A 130 -4.90 -11.13 2.95
N SER A 131 -5.79 -12.12 3.06
CA SER A 131 -5.99 -13.16 2.05
C SER A 131 -6.36 -12.55 0.68
N ARG A 132 -7.35 -11.62 0.63
CA ARG A 132 -7.74 -10.99 -0.63
C ARG A 132 -6.64 -10.09 -1.21
N ALA A 133 -5.92 -9.35 -0.37
CA ALA A 133 -4.81 -8.50 -0.82
C ALA A 133 -3.67 -9.35 -1.38
N MET A 134 -3.33 -10.47 -0.72
CA MET A 134 -2.29 -11.38 -1.19
C MET A 134 -2.67 -12.12 -2.47
N SER A 135 -3.95 -12.36 -2.75
CA SER A 135 -4.35 -12.93 -4.05
C SER A 135 -3.96 -12.01 -5.22
N VAL A 136 -4.12 -10.69 -5.05
CA VAL A 136 -3.65 -9.69 -6.03
C VAL A 136 -2.14 -9.73 -6.17
N VAL A 137 -1.40 -9.78 -5.06
CA VAL A 137 0.07 -9.85 -5.08
C VAL A 137 0.55 -11.12 -5.79
N HIS A 138 -0.07 -12.26 -5.52
CA HIS A 138 0.27 -13.54 -6.17
C HIS A 138 -0.03 -13.52 -7.68
N GLU A 139 -1.08 -12.84 -8.11
CA GLU A 139 -1.35 -12.64 -9.53
C GLU A 139 -0.27 -11.78 -10.19
N LEU A 140 0.08 -10.64 -9.58
CA LEU A 140 1.13 -9.75 -10.07
C LEU A 140 2.51 -10.43 -10.07
N ALA A 141 2.77 -11.32 -9.12
CA ALA A 141 4.05 -12.04 -9.04
C ALA A 141 4.30 -12.98 -10.22
N LYS A 142 3.28 -13.26 -11.04
CA LYS A 142 3.45 -14.00 -12.31
C LYS A 142 4.05 -13.14 -13.44
N LEU A 143 4.12 -11.84 -13.27
CA LEU A 143 4.80 -10.96 -14.23
C LEU A 143 6.30 -11.27 -14.30
N PRO A 144 6.95 -11.09 -15.48
CA PRO A 144 8.38 -11.27 -15.62
C PRO A 144 9.19 -10.44 -14.59
N ASP A 145 10.36 -10.95 -14.20
CA ASP A 145 11.24 -10.31 -13.20
C ASP A 145 11.66 -8.88 -13.54
N SER A 146 11.69 -8.52 -14.82
CA SER A 146 12.03 -7.19 -15.31
C SER A 146 10.89 -6.18 -15.19
N LYS A 147 9.67 -6.64 -14.87
CA LYS A 147 8.46 -5.79 -14.83
C LYS A 147 8.25 -5.18 -13.45
N THR A 148 7.63 -3.99 -13.47
CA THR A 148 7.21 -3.28 -12.27
C THR A 148 5.69 -3.18 -12.26
N ALA A 149 5.09 -3.59 -11.15
CA ALA A 149 3.67 -3.38 -10.86
C ALA A 149 3.52 -2.35 -9.73
N VAL A 150 2.43 -1.62 -9.76
CA VAL A 150 2.10 -0.60 -8.74
C VAL A 150 0.75 -0.94 -8.13
N ILE A 151 0.66 -0.88 -6.81
CA ILE A 151 -0.58 -0.98 -6.03
C ILE A 151 -0.77 0.32 -5.26
N VAL A 152 -1.95 0.93 -5.38
CA VAL A 152 -2.38 2.05 -4.54
C VAL A 152 -3.50 1.60 -3.63
N SER A 153 -3.28 1.64 -2.32
CA SER A 153 -4.19 1.07 -1.32
C SER A 153 -4.07 1.80 0.03
N HIS A 154 -4.31 1.10 1.11
CA HIS A 154 -4.52 1.61 2.47
C HIS A 154 -3.47 1.11 3.45
N GLY A 155 -3.44 1.70 4.65
CA GLY A 155 -2.44 1.40 5.65
C GLY A 155 -2.41 -0.07 6.06
N ASP A 156 -3.55 -0.62 6.50
CA ASP A 156 -3.59 -1.98 7.02
C ASP A 156 -3.42 -3.04 5.92
N VAL A 157 -3.90 -2.76 4.71
CA VAL A 157 -3.68 -3.61 3.53
C VAL A 157 -2.19 -3.71 3.21
N ILE A 158 -1.49 -2.58 3.13
CA ILE A 158 -0.05 -2.55 2.81
C ILE A 158 0.77 -3.19 3.94
N LYS A 159 0.45 -2.92 5.22
CA LYS A 159 1.09 -3.59 6.35
C LYS A 159 0.97 -5.11 6.24
N SER A 160 -0.22 -5.62 5.89
CA SER A 160 -0.45 -7.06 5.77
C SER A 160 0.32 -7.70 4.61
N ILE A 161 0.45 -6.99 3.49
CA ILE A 161 1.29 -7.42 2.34
C ILE A 161 2.76 -7.45 2.73
N VAL A 162 3.26 -6.41 3.40
CA VAL A 162 4.65 -6.34 3.86
C VAL A 162 4.93 -7.44 4.89
N ALA A 163 4.05 -7.63 5.88
CA ALA A 163 4.19 -8.71 6.88
C ALA A 163 4.31 -10.09 6.21
N SER A 164 3.45 -10.37 5.23
CA SER A 164 3.52 -11.61 4.44
C SER A 164 4.84 -11.72 3.67
N ALA A 165 5.30 -10.65 3.03
CA ALA A 165 6.53 -10.66 2.24
C ALA A 165 7.79 -10.93 3.06
N ILE A 166 7.85 -10.47 4.31
CA ILE A 166 8.98 -10.71 5.23
C ILE A 166 8.81 -11.96 6.10
N GLY A 167 7.70 -12.70 5.93
CA GLY A 167 7.43 -13.93 6.69
C GLY A 167 7.11 -13.67 8.17
N THR A 168 6.60 -12.49 8.49
CA THR A 168 6.18 -12.14 9.85
C THR A 168 4.71 -12.53 10.06
N HIS A 169 4.39 -13.05 11.24
CA HIS A 169 3.01 -13.39 11.58
C HIS A 169 2.11 -12.14 11.51
N LEU A 170 0.85 -12.33 11.11
CA LEU A 170 -0.10 -11.22 10.97
C LEU A 170 -0.30 -10.44 12.28
N ASP A 171 -0.15 -11.09 13.44
CA ASP A 171 -0.25 -10.43 14.75
C ASP A 171 0.85 -9.38 15.00
N GLU A 172 1.92 -9.42 14.22
CA GLU A 172 3.03 -8.46 14.31
C GLU A 172 2.90 -7.29 13.32
N PHE A 173 1.85 -7.26 12.47
CA PHE A 173 1.76 -6.27 11.39
C PHE A 173 1.59 -4.82 11.89
N GLN A 174 1.12 -4.63 13.13
CA GLN A 174 1.05 -3.30 13.75
C GLN A 174 2.42 -2.67 14.04
N ARG A 175 3.48 -3.46 14.05
CA ARG A 175 4.86 -2.98 14.16
C ARG A 175 5.39 -2.34 12.87
N ILE A 176 4.67 -2.53 11.77
CA ILE A 176 4.99 -1.93 10.47
C ILE A 176 4.25 -0.60 10.36
N ILE A 177 4.98 0.49 10.19
CA ILE A 177 4.41 1.81 9.99
C ILE A 177 4.32 2.08 8.49
N ILE A 178 3.16 2.55 8.05
CA ILE A 178 2.91 2.96 6.67
C ILE A 178 2.21 4.32 6.71
N ASP A 179 2.92 5.39 6.37
CA ASP A 179 2.43 6.76 6.42
C ASP A 179 1.61 7.14 5.17
N PRO A 180 0.71 8.13 5.25
CA PRO A 180 0.03 8.66 4.07
C PRO A 180 1.00 9.14 2.98
N ALA A 181 0.75 8.78 1.73
CA ALA A 181 1.60 9.01 0.55
C ALA A 181 3.00 8.39 0.64
N SER A 182 3.20 7.42 1.54
CA SER A 182 4.44 6.65 1.58
C SER A 182 4.50 5.63 0.46
N VAL A 183 5.73 5.31 0.08
CA VAL A 183 6.06 4.30 -0.92
C VAL A 183 6.86 3.18 -0.25
N SER A 184 6.47 1.94 -0.51
CA SER A 184 7.26 0.76 -0.19
C SER A 184 7.54 -0.03 -1.47
N VAL A 185 8.72 -0.63 -1.59
CA VAL A 185 9.11 -1.40 -2.77
C VAL A 185 9.56 -2.79 -2.35
N LEU A 186 8.90 -3.79 -2.91
CA LEU A 186 9.21 -5.20 -2.72
C LEU A 186 9.76 -5.79 -4.03
N ASP A 187 10.72 -6.68 -3.92
CA ASP A 187 11.28 -7.40 -5.05
C ASP A 187 10.92 -8.89 -4.97
N TYR A 188 10.11 -9.33 -5.92
CA TYR A 188 9.66 -10.71 -6.08
C TYR A 188 10.45 -11.51 -7.13
N SER A 189 11.60 -11.00 -7.58
CA SER A 189 12.43 -11.70 -8.59
C SER A 189 13.26 -12.86 -8.01
N GLY A 190 13.28 -13.04 -6.70
CA GLY A 190 14.00 -14.10 -6.01
C GLY A 190 13.11 -15.23 -5.51
N ILE A 191 13.72 -16.24 -4.85
CA ILE A 191 12.99 -17.36 -4.22
C ILE A 191 12.05 -16.85 -3.12
N LYS A 192 12.47 -15.80 -2.40
CA LYS A 192 11.65 -15.13 -1.38
C LYS A 192 11.58 -13.64 -1.69
N PRO A 193 10.46 -12.98 -1.39
CA PRO A 193 10.35 -11.53 -1.52
C PRO A 193 11.40 -10.81 -0.67
N ARG A 194 11.88 -9.66 -1.16
CA ARG A 194 12.83 -8.79 -0.47
C ARG A 194 12.26 -7.39 -0.35
N VAL A 195 12.47 -6.73 0.79
CA VAL A 195 12.11 -5.32 0.97
C VAL A 195 13.28 -4.47 0.47
N LEU A 196 13.04 -3.63 -0.53
CA LEU A 196 14.00 -2.66 -1.03
C LEU A 196 13.83 -1.29 -0.37
N LEU A 197 12.59 -0.92 -0.09
CA LEU A 197 12.18 0.33 0.52
C LEU A 197 10.95 0.08 1.38
N LEU A 198 10.87 0.69 2.55
CA LEU A 198 9.71 0.60 3.43
C LEU A 198 9.33 1.98 3.95
N ASN A 199 8.05 2.33 3.79
CA ASN A 199 7.44 3.55 4.35
C ASN A 199 8.20 4.84 4.02
N ASP A 200 8.73 4.96 2.83
CA ASP A 200 9.47 6.16 2.44
C ASP A 200 8.54 7.28 1.95
N THR A 201 8.78 8.49 2.45
CA THR A 201 8.05 9.71 2.08
C THR A 201 8.95 10.76 1.41
N ARG A 202 10.22 10.46 1.10
CA ARG A 202 11.25 11.43 0.67
C ARG A 202 12.06 11.02 -0.55
N ALA A 203 12.37 9.72 -0.72
CA ALA A 203 13.26 9.25 -1.79
C ALA A 203 12.65 9.37 -3.19
N VAL A 204 13.51 9.53 -4.19
CA VAL A 204 13.14 9.41 -5.61
C VAL A 204 13.07 7.93 -5.95
N VAL A 205 11.89 7.44 -6.27
CA VAL A 205 11.62 5.99 -6.42
C VAL A 205 12.28 5.41 -7.65
N THR A 206 12.43 6.18 -8.73
CA THR A 206 13.10 5.76 -9.96
C THR A 206 14.52 5.26 -9.74
N ASP A 207 15.27 5.83 -8.81
CA ASP A 207 16.65 5.43 -8.51
C ASP A 207 16.71 3.99 -8.00
N LEU A 208 15.70 3.55 -7.23
CA LEU A 208 15.58 2.18 -6.75
C LEU A 208 15.15 1.20 -7.84
N LEU A 209 14.30 1.64 -8.76
CA LEU A 209 13.79 0.80 -9.83
C LEU A 209 14.81 0.58 -10.94
N GLN A 210 15.73 1.51 -11.15
CA GLN A 210 16.81 1.43 -12.13
C GLN A 210 18.07 0.74 -11.59
N ALA A 211 18.16 0.53 -10.27
CA ALA A 211 19.32 -0.12 -9.67
C ALA A 211 19.63 -1.46 -10.34
N PRO A 212 20.91 -1.79 -10.56
CA PRO A 212 21.32 -3.05 -11.19
C PRO A 212 20.81 -4.24 -10.35
N LYS A 213 20.53 -5.38 -11.02
CA LYS A 213 20.12 -6.62 -10.35
C LYS A 213 21.13 -6.94 -9.26
N ARG A 214 20.70 -6.87 -8.00
CA ARG A 214 21.53 -7.20 -6.85
C ARG A 214 21.92 -8.67 -6.91
N SER A 215 23.18 -8.98 -6.54
CA SER A 215 23.68 -10.35 -6.46
C SER A 215 22.73 -11.23 -5.63
N LYS A 216 22.52 -12.47 -6.10
CA LYS A 216 21.72 -13.47 -5.36
C LYS A 216 22.37 -13.88 -4.02
N ASN A 217 23.67 -13.64 -3.84
CA ASN A 217 24.44 -13.99 -2.64
C ASN A 217 24.63 -12.73 -1.78
N LEU A 218 23.85 -12.63 -0.70
CA LEU A 218 23.86 -11.49 0.22
C LEU A 218 24.64 -11.80 1.51
N LEU A 219 25.74 -12.56 1.46
CA LEU A 219 26.64 -12.69 2.59
C LEU A 219 27.30 -11.33 2.90
N GLY A 220 27.32 -10.92 4.17
CA GLY A 220 27.93 -9.67 4.60
C GLY A 220 27.11 -8.41 4.30
N GLY A 221 25.76 -8.51 4.27
CA GLY A 221 24.89 -7.35 4.10
C GLY A 221 24.83 -6.80 2.68
N GLY A 222 25.32 -7.56 1.69
CA GLY A 222 25.41 -7.09 0.29
C GLY A 222 26.50 -6.03 0.20
N ALA A 223 27.76 -6.47 -0.05
CA ALA A 223 28.85 -5.55 -0.31
C ALA A 223 28.43 -4.59 -1.45
N GLY A 224 28.13 -3.35 -1.08
CA GLY A 224 27.84 -2.30 -2.05
C GLY A 224 29.04 -2.09 -2.96
N LYS A 225 28.77 -1.99 -4.25
CA LYS A 225 29.65 -1.32 -5.18
C LYS A 225 29.31 0.14 -5.20
#